data_b476197ec2a2a1d2f8c66b49f9cca9f1
#
_entry.id   b476197ec2a2a1d2f8c66b49f9cca9f1
#
_cell.length_a   1.000
_cell.length_b   1.000
_cell.length_c   1.000
_cell.angle_alpha   90.00
_cell.angle_beta   90.00
_cell.angle_gamma   90.00
#
_symmetry.space_group_name_H-M   'P 1'
#
loop_
_entity.id
_entity.type
_entity.pdbx_description
1 polymer ?
#
loop_
_entity_poly.entity_id
_entity_poly.type
_entity_poly.pdbx_seq_one_letter_code
_entity_poly.pdbx_strand_id
1 'polypeptide(L)'
;DLRSLHKLRSDVKQQVSTAVSNLHNAEAAAAAIAVPERNGDLDPAGWYTLATNVASTMGVQIEQTMEFNCGGQSGENPNGFVAAYYCQMPDRSQRDIMHILTTHPDWTQTARSPWLVDMVKHELSHRSIMISCGTTQPKIASDRTEAVTNSYSVLFFGADRDRITNQQQGVAEYAMDAHSDQLATAIHDGNCG
;
A
#
# COMPACT_ATOMS: atom_id res chain seq x y z
N ASP A 1 27.74 -30.37 4.82
CA ASP A 1 28.39 -30.61 3.54
C ASP A 1 28.20 -29.39 2.63
N LEU A 2 29.31 -28.94 2.01
CA LEU A 2 29.32 -27.75 1.14
C LEU A 2 28.32 -27.86 -0.02
N ARG A 3 28.13 -29.04 -0.57
CA ARG A 3 27.15 -29.26 -1.65
C ARG A 3 25.72 -29.00 -1.18
N SER A 4 25.37 -29.44 0.02
CA SER A 4 24.05 -29.19 0.61
C SER A 4 23.81 -27.69 0.86
N LEU A 5 24.84 -26.96 1.31
CA LEU A 5 24.77 -25.51 1.49
C LEU A 5 24.62 -24.75 0.16
N HIS A 6 25.35 -25.16 -0.89
CA HIS A 6 25.21 -24.57 -2.22
C HIS A 6 23.81 -24.81 -2.80
N LYS A 7 23.27 -26.02 -2.65
CA LYS A 7 21.92 -26.35 -3.08
C LYS A 7 20.90 -25.49 -2.33
N LEU A 8 20.96 -25.42 -0.99
CA LEU A 8 20.05 -24.61 -0.17
C LEU A 8 20.08 -23.14 -0.57
N ARG A 9 21.28 -22.57 -0.80
CA ARG A 9 21.43 -21.18 -1.27
C ARG A 9 20.77 -20.98 -2.63
N SER A 10 20.93 -21.92 -3.56
CA SER A 10 20.30 -21.86 -4.88
C SER A 10 18.77 -21.92 -4.77
N ASP A 11 18.25 -22.85 -3.98
CA ASP A 11 16.81 -23.05 -3.77
C ASP A 11 16.18 -21.80 -3.13
N VAL A 12 16.82 -21.21 -2.11
CA VAL A 12 16.37 -19.95 -1.49
C VAL A 12 16.37 -18.80 -2.48
N LYS A 13 17.44 -18.63 -3.28
CA LYS A 13 17.48 -17.57 -4.31
C LYS A 13 16.36 -17.71 -5.33
N GLN A 14 16.08 -18.93 -5.75
CA GLN A 14 14.99 -19.19 -6.70
C GLN A 14 13.62 -18.87 -6.07
N GLN A 15 13.40 -19.28 -4.82
CA GLN A 15 12.15 -18.97 -4.11
C GLN A 15 11.94 -17.46 -3.95
N VAL A 16 12.98 -16.72 -3.56
CA VAL A 16 12.93 -15.26 -3.47
C VAL A 16 12.62 -14.62 -4.82
N SER A 17 13.32 -15.03 -5.88
CA SER A 17 13.06 -14.51 -7.23
C SER A 17 11.62 -14.78 -7.67
N THR A 18 11.08 -15.97 -7.42
CA THR A 18 9.71 -16.31 -7.74
C THR A 18 8.72 -15.45 -6.93
N ALA A 19 8.97 -15.25 -5.64
CA ALA A 19 8.13 -14.43 -4.78
C ALA A 19 8.09 -12.96 -5.24
N VAL A 20 9.24 -12.39 -5.60
CA VAL A 20 9.34 -11.03 -6.15
C VAL A 20 8.59 -10.92 -7.49
N SER A 21 8.76 -11.88 -8.39
CA SER A 21 8.04 -11.88 -9.67
C SER A 21 6.52 -11.98 -9.46
N ASN A 22 6.06 -12.79 -8.50
CA ASN A 22 4.65 -12.89 -8.16
C ASN A 22 4.10 -11.58 -7.59
N LEU A 23 4.89 -10.90 -6.74
CA LEU A 23 4.53 -9.59 -6.21
C LEU A 23 4.35 -8.57 -7.34
N HIS A 24 5.34 -8.43 -8.22
CA HIS A 24 5.27 -7.48 -9.34
C HIS A 24 4.12 -7.78 -10.32
N ASN A 25 3.82 -9.06 -10.55
CA ASN A 25 2.66 -9.46 -11.37
C ASN A 25 1.34 -9.06 -10.70
N ALA A 26 1.23 -9.20 -9.38
CA ALA A 26 0.05 -8.79 -8.64
C ALA A 26 -0.14 -7.26 -8.62
N GLU A 27 0.95 -6.51 -8.47
CA GLU A 27 0.96 -5.04 -8.59
C GLU A 27 0.49 -4.59 -9.98
N ALA A 28 1.04 -5.19 -11.03
CA ALA A 28 0.65 -4.90 -12.40
C ALA A 28 -0.84 -5.24 -12.66
N ALA A 29 -1.35 -6.34 -12.09
CA ALA A 29 -2.75 -6.71 -12.16
C ALA A 29 -3.65 -5.69 -11.45
N ALA A 30 -3.24 -5.19 -10.27
CA ALA A 30 -3.94 -4.12 -9.57
C ALA A 30 -3.94 -2.82 -10.37
N ALA A 31 -2.81 -2.46 -10.99
CA ALA A 31 -2.67 -1.27 -11.82
C ALA A 31 -3.56 -1.32 -13.08
N ALA A 32 -3.79 -2.51 -13.62
CA ALA A 32 -4.61 -2.72 -14.82
C ALA A 32 -6.12 -2.57 -14.58
N ILE A 33 -6.57 -2.53 -13.31
CA ILE A 33 -7.98 -2.32 -13.00
C ILE A 33 -8.35 -0.87 -13.31
N ALA A 34 -9.27 -0.69 -14.26
CA ALA A 34 -9.76 0.63 -14.63
C ALA A 34 -10.55 1.28 -13.48
N VAL A 35 -10.21 2.51 -13.15
CA VAL A 35 -10.87 3.31 -12.11
C VAL A 35 -11.63 4.43 -12.79
N PRO A 36 -12.96 4.57 -12.61
CA PRO A 36 -13.71 5.73 -13.08
C PRO A 36 -13.14 7.04 -12.49
N GLU A 37 -13.22 8.13 -13.25
CA GLU A 37 -12.51 9.36 -12.88
C GLU A 37 -13.32 10.28 -11.96
N ARG A 38 -14.66 10.17 -11.99
CA ARG A 38 -15.52 11.17 -11.35
C ARG A 38 -16.15 10.68 -10.07
N ASN A 39 -16.27 11.59 -9.13
CA ASN A 39 -17.11 11.36 -7.95
C ASN A 39 -18.55 11.07 -8.41
N GLY A 40 -19.13 9.99 -7.87
CA GLY A 40 -20.50 9.60 -8.19
C GLY A 40 -20.68 8.74 -9.45
N ASP A 41 -19.62 8.41 -10.19
CA ASP A 41 -19.71 7.41 -11.30
C ASP A 41 -20.14 6.04 -10.80
N LEU A 42 -19.82 5.73 -9.55
CA LEU A 42 -20.30 4.57 -8.80
C LEU A 42 -21.00 5.02 -7.51
N ASP A 43 -21.92 4.20 -7.05
CA ASP A 43 -22.43 4.31 -5.68
C ASP A 43 -21.36 3.85 -4.65
N PRO A 44 -21.56 4.07 -3.34
CA PRO A 44 -20.58 3.65 -2.33
C PRO A 44 -20.26 2.16 -2.37
N ALA A 45 -21.24 1.30 -2.66
CA ALA A 45 -21.03 -0.14 -2.75
C ALA A 45 -20.17 -0.50 -3.97
N GLY A 46 -20.37 0.19 -5.10
CA GLY A 46 -19.59 0.03 -6.32
C GLY A 46 -18.13 0.45 -6.10
N TRP A 47 -17.88 1.59 -5.46
CA TRP A 47 -16.54 2.04 -5.11
C TRP A 47 -15.82 1.07 -4.16
N TYR A 48 -16.54 0.58 -3.14
CA TYR A 48 -15.99 -0.40 -2.22
C TYR A 48 -15.67 -1.74 -2.90
N THR A 49 -16.56 -2.20 -3.78
CA THR A 49 -16.32 -3.40 -4.60
C THR A 49 -15.09 -3.25 -5.48
N LEU A 50 -14.92 -2.08 -6.12
CA LEU A 50 -13.75 -1.81 -6.95
C LEU A 50 -12.45 -1.80 -6.11
N ALA A 51 -12.46 -1.14 -4.97
CA ALA A 51 -11.34 -1.12 -4.03
C ALA A 51 -10.99 -2.54 -3.54
N THR A 52 -12.00 -3.36 -3.22
CA THR A 52 -11.82 -4.76 -2.81
C THR A 52 -11.24 -5.60 -3.96
N ASN A 53 -11.66 -5.39 -5.19
CA ASN A 53 -11.10 -6.08 -6.35
C ASN A 53 -9.61 -5.75 -6.53
N VAL A 54 -9.22 -4.48 -6.36
CA VAL A 54 -7.80 -4.07 -6.37
C VAL A 54 -7.02 -4.78 -5.27
N ALA A 55 -7.51 -4.77 -4.03
CA ALA A 55 -6.84 -5.44 -2.91
C ALA A 55 -6.73 -6.96 -3.13
N SER A 56 -7.74 -7.58 -3.71
CA SER A 56 -7.79 -9.02 -3.97
C SER A 56 -6.70 -9.49 -4.95
N THR A 57 -6.25 -8.64 -5.89
CA THR A 57 -5.12 -9.00 -6.79
C THR A 57 -3.83 -9.25 -6.00
N MET A 58 -3.70 -8.61 -4.84
CA MET A 58 -2.58 -8.75 -3.92
C MET A 58 -2.82 -9.82 -2.85
N GLY A 59 -3.96 -10.52 -2.88
CA GLY A 59 -4.36 -11.45 -1.82
C GLY A 59 -4.69 -10.76 -0.49
N VAL A 60 -5.07 -9.48 -0.53
CA VAL A 60 -5.38 -8.67 0.66
C VAL A 60 -6.89 -8.53 0.82
N GLN A 61 -7.35 -8.64 2.05
CA GLN A 61 -8.72 -8.36 2.46
C GLN A 61 -8.83 -6.94 3.01
N ILE A 62 -9.95 -6.28 2.74
CA ILE A 62 -10.27 -4.98 3.34
C ILE A 62 -11.25 -5.19 4.46
N GLU A 63 -10.91 -4.71 5.65
CA GLU A 63 -11.82 -4.64 6.80
C GLU A 63 -12.21 -3.19 7.10
N GLN A 64 -13.50 -2.93 7.20
CA GLN A 64 -13.99 -1.66 7.73
C GLN A 64 -14.00 -1.72 9.25
N THR A 65 -13.42 -0.73 9.90
CA THR A 65 -13.35 -0.63 11.35
C THR A 65 -13.74 0.77 11.82
N MET A 66 -14.16 0.87 13.07
CA MET A 66 -14.45 2.15 13.72
C MET A 66 -13.29 2.65 14.57
N GLU A 67 -12.35 1.78 14.91
CA GLU A 67 -11.23 2.07 15.80
C GLU A 67 -9.90 1.74 15.12
N PHE A 68 -8.90 2.55 15.41
CA PHE A 68 -7.52 2.26 15.03
C PHE A 68 -6.96 1.17 15.95
N ASN A 69 -6.42 0.10 15.36
CA ASN A 69 -5.76 -0.98 16.10
C ASN A 69 -4.58 -1.52 15.29
N CYS A 70 -3.39 -1.04 15.59
CA CYS A 70 -2.18 -1.45 14.91
C CYS A 70 -1.02 -1.63 15.88
N GLY A 71 -0.47 -2.84 15.96
CA GLY A 71 0.75 -3.10 16.70
C GLY A 71 0.69 -2.86 18.21
N GLY A 72 -0.49 -3.04 18.83
CA GLY A 72 -0.71 -2.77 20.25
C GLY A 72 -1.06 -1.31 20.55
N GLN A 73 -1.12 -0.46 19.54
CA GLN A 73 -1.74 0.86 19.62
C GLN A 73 -3.21 0.69 19.24
N SER A 74 -4.09 0.85 20.20
CA SER A 74 -5.53 0.82 20.00
C SER A 74 -6.17 2.08 20.57
N GLY A 75 -7.26 2.53 20.01
CA GLY A 75 -8.02 3.65 20.52
C GLY A 75 -8.55 4.57 19.43
N GLU A 76 -8.75 5.83 19.80
CA GLU A 76 -9.18 6.85 18.86
C GLU A 76 -8.12 7.05 17.76
N ASN A 77 -8.60 7.31 16.55
CA ASN A 77 -7.76 7.63 15.40
C ASN A 77 -6.73 8.72 15.77
N PRO A 78 -5.42 8.45 15.71
CA PRO A 78 -4.42 9.44 16.10
C PRO A 78 -4.63 10.73 15.30
N ASN A 79 -5.01 11.80 15.98
CA ASN A 79 -5.25 13.12 15.39
C ASN A 79 -6.35 13.21 14.31
N GLY A 80 -7.18 12.16 14.13
CA GLY A 80 -8.23 12.14 13.11
C GLY A 80 -7.74 12.06 11.65
N PHE A 81 -6.44 11.84 11.41
CA PHE A 81 -5.87 11.87 10.05
C PHE A 81 -5.81 10.52 9.36
N VAL A 82 -5.85 9.42 10.10
CA VAL A 82 -5.76 8.08 9.49
C VAL A 82 -7.12 7.69 8.91
N ALA A 83 -7.20 7.56 7.60
CA ALA A 83 -8.39 7.11 6.89
C ALA A 83 -8.36 5.60 6.58
N ALA A 84 -7.16 5.08 6.34
CA ALA A 84 -6.89 3.65 6.16
C ALA A 84 -5.50 3.34 6.71
N TYR A 85 -5.22 2.05 6.96
CA TYR A 85 -3.91 1.64 7.40
C TYR A 85 -3.61 0.17 7.07
N TYR A 86 -2.34 -0.10 6.81
CA TYR A 86 -1.75 -1.43 6.77
C TYR A 86 -0.85 -1.64 7.99
N CYS A 87 -1.12 -2.69 8.77
CA CYS A 87 -0.35 -2.96 9.98
C CYS A 87 0.83 -3.90 9.74
N GLN A 88 2.03 -3.43 10.06
CA GLN A 88 3.18 -4.30 10.21
C GLN A 88 3.13 -5.00 11.57
N MET A 89 2.52 -6.21 11.64
CA MET A 89 2.45 -6.98 12.86
C MET A 89 3.64 -7.95 12.98
N PRO A 90 4.26 -8.06 14.16
CA PRO A 90 5.40 -8.97 14.38
C PRO A 90 5.07 -10.45 14.09
N ASP A 91 3.86 -10.87 14.41
CA ASP A 91 3.36 -12.25 14.23
C ASP A 91 2.81 -12.54 12.83
N ARG A 92 2.80 -11.51 11.96
CA ARG A 92 2.24 -11.58 10.60
C ARG A 92 0.74 -11.91 10.53
N SER A 93 0.01 -11.88 11.64
CA SER A 93 -1.41 -12.25 11.69
C SER A 93 -2.29 -11.37 10.80
N GLN A 94 -1.88 -10.12 10.54
CA GLN A 94 -2.64 -9.15 9.74
C GLN A 94 -1.95 -8.73 8.44
N ARG A 95 -0.93 -9.47 8.01
CA ARG A 95 -0.16 -9.10 6.81
C ARG A 95 -0.97 -9.07 5.50
N ASP A 96 -2.10 -9.75 5.48
CA ASP A 96 -2.99 -9.85 4.32
C ASP A 96 -4.34 -9.14 4.59
N ILE A 97 -4.36 -8.23 5.58
CA ILE A 97 -5.51 -7.41 5.92
C ILE A 97 -5.09 -5.94 5.91
N MET A 98 -5.89 -5.09 5.28
CA MET A 98 -5.83 -3.65 5.45
C MET A 98 -7.16 -3.14 6.04
N HIS A 99 -7.09 -2.05 6.76
CA HIS A 99 -8.23 -1.49 7.46
C HIS A 99 -8.61 -0.13 6.89
N ILE A 100 -9.93 0.13 6.83
CA ILE A 100 -10.49 1.43 6.50
C ILE A 100 -11.26 1.93 7.71
N LEU A 101 -10.93 3.12 8.18
CA LEU A 101 -11.60 3.77 9.31
C LEU A 101 -12.86 4.51 8.86
N THR A 102 -14.03 3.92 9.16
CA THR A 102 -15.34 4.52 8.81
C THR A 102 -15.73 5.69 9.71
N THR A 103 -14.97 5.93 10.77
CA THR A 103 -15.10 7.11 11.66
C THR A 103 -14.29 8.32 11.20
N HIS A 104 -13.50 8.18 10.12
CA HIS A 104 -12.78 9.33 9.55
C HIS A 104 -13.78 10.42 9.11
N PRO A 105 -13.52 11.71 9.41
CA PRO A 105 -14.47 12.79 9.09
C PRO A 105 -14.89 12.83 7.61
N ASP A 106 -13.97 12.52 6.69
CA ASP A 106 -14.21 12.55 5.26
C ASP A 106 -14.72 11.21 4.69
N TRP A 107 -15.02 10.22 5.54
CA TRP A 107 -15.43 8.89 5.09
C TRP A 107 -16.59 8.92 4.09
N THR A 108 -17.63 9.70 4.39
CA THR A 108 -18.81 9.78 3.53
C THR A 108 -18.46 10.25 2.10
N GLN A 109 -17.51 11.17 1.97
CA GLN A 109 -17.03 11.67 0.69
C GLN A 109 -16.08 10.65 0.03
N THR A 110 -15.14 10.09 0.79
CA THR A 110 -14.18 9.08 0.34
C THR A 110 -14.90 7.87 -0.25
N ALA A 111 -15.92 7.35 0.46
CA ALA A 111 -16.70 6.19 0.03
C ALA A 111 -17.48 6.39 -1.29
N ARG A 112 -17.55 7.63 -1.82
CA ARG A 112 -18.26 7.99 -3.05
C ARG A 112 -17.35 8.50 -4.16
N SER A 113 -16.05 8.26 -4.04
CA SER A 113 -15.06 8.86 -4.93
C SER A 113 -13.96 7.87 -5.33
N PRO A 114 -13.31 8.11 -6.47
CA PRO A 114 -12.13 7.33 -6.88
C PRO A 114 -10.98 7.40 -5.87
N TRP A 115 -10.97 8.39 -4.99
CA TRP A 115 -10.00 8.50 -3.90
C TRP A 115 -9.95 7.25 -3.00
N LEU A 116 -11.09 6.57 -2.79
CA LEU A 116 -11.12 5.30 -2.05
C LEU A 116 -10.17 4.26 -2.65
N VAL A 117 -10.12 4.18 -3.98
CA VAL A 117 -9.25 3.23 -4.68
C VAL A 117 -7.80 3.62 -4.58
N ASP A 118 -7.46 4.92 -4.70
CA ASP A 118 -6.07 5.38 -4.55
C ASP A 118 -5.56 5.21 -3.12
N MET A 119 -6.42 5.44 -2.13
CA MET A 119 -6.12 5.18 -0.73
C MET A 119 -5.80 3.69 -0.50
N VAL A 120 -6.58 2.78 -1.09
CA VAL A 120 -6.30 1.34 -1.04
C VAL A 120 -4.97 1.01 -1.72
N LYS A 121 -4.69 1.59 -2.88
CA LYS A 121 -3.40 1.41 -3.57
C LYS A 121 -2.21 1.92 -2.75
N HIS A 122 -2.38 3.01 -2.01
CA HIS A 122 -1.38 3.50 -1.06
C HIS A 122 -1.09 2.48 0.04
N GLU A 123 -2.12 1.93 0.69
CA GLU A 123 -1.93 0.92 1.75
C GLU A 123 -1.32 -0.38 1.21
N LEU A 124 -1.70 -0.80 0.01
CA LEU A 124 -1.07 -1.94 -0.66
C LEU A 124 0.41 -1.68 -0.95
N SER A 125 0.80 -0.42 -1.18
CA SER A 125 2.20 -0.04 -1.37
C SER A 125 3.02 -0.21 -0.09
N HIS A 126 2.47 0.12 1.08
CA HIS A 126 3.10 -0.20 2.36
C HIS A 126 3.36 -1.71 2.51
N ARG A 127 2.38 -2.54 2.10
CA ARG A 127 2.54 -3.99 2.13
C ARG A 127 3.61 -4.48 1.14
N SER A 128 3.65 -3.94 -0.07
CA SER A 128 4.68 -4.29 -1.06
C SER A 128 6.08 -3.91 -0.54
N ILE A 129 6.24 -2.73 0.02
CA ILE A 129 7.47 -2.27 0.66
C ILE A 129 7.85 -3.21 1.82
N MET A 130 6.89 -3.60 2.65
CA MET A 130 7.11 -4.57 3.73
C MET A 130 7.59 -5.94 3.21
N ILE A 131 7.01 -6.44 2.13
CA ILE A 131 7.42 -7.72 1.53
C ILE A 131 8.84 -7.61 0.95
N SER A 132 9.15 -6.51 0.27
CA SER A 132 10.44 -6.30 -0.38
C SER A 132 11.56 -6.01 0.63
N CYS A 133 11.28 -5.23 1.68
CA CYS A 133 12.28 -4.69 2.59
C CYS A 133 12.22 -5.26 4.02
N GLY A 134 11.19 -6.04 4.34
CA GLY A 134 10.96 -6.55 5.71
C GLY A 134 10.46 -5.48 6.69
N THR A 135 10.16 -4.28 6.20
CA THR A 135 9.64 -3.14 6.99
C THR A 135 8.84 -2.22 6.08
N THR A 136 7.83 -1.53 6.62
CA THR A 136 7.12 -0.46 5.91
C THR A 136 7.91 0.86 5.88
N GLN A 137 9.00 0.94 6.65
CA GLN A 137 9.86 2.14 6.77
C GLN A 137 11.31 1.76 6.45
N PRO A 138 11.63 1.47 5.17
CA PRO A 138 13.00 1.11 4.78
C PRO A 138 13.95 2.29 4.97
N LYS A 139 15.20 2.00 5.34
CA LYS A 139 16.20 3.04 5.64
C LYS A 139 16.41 4.03 4.49
N ILE A 140 16.31 3.55 3.24
CA ILE A 140 16.47 4.40 2.06
C ILE A 140 15.39 5.49 1.97
N ALA A 141 14.18 5.25 2.51
CA ALA A 141 13.10 6.24 2.55
C ALA A 141 13.32 7.32 3.62
N SER A 142 14.13 7.04 4.66
CA SER A 142 14.41 7.96 5.77
C SER A 142 13.13 8.55 6.39
N ASP A 143 13.00 9.87 6.41
CA ASP A 143 11.86 10.65 6.91
C ASP A 143 10.75 10.87 5.85
N ARG A 144 10.88 10.26 4.67
CA ARG A 144 9.99 10.45 3.52
C ARG A 144 9.12 9.21 3.21
N THR A 145 8.88 8.37 4.21
CA THR A 145 8.17 7.09 4.02
C THR A 145 6.84 7.28 3.29
N GLU A 146 6.00 8.22 3.69
CA GLU A 146 4.70 8.44 3.08
C GLU A 146 4.80 8.97 1.63
N ALA A 147 5.70 9.90 1.36
CA ALA A 147 5.95 10.38 0.00
C ALA A 147 6.46 9.26 -0.92
N VAL A 148 7.34 8.39 -0.41
CA VAL A 148 7.84 7.21 -1.13
C VAL A 148 6.73 6.19 -1.36
N THR A 149 5.86 5.96 -0.39
CA THR A 149 4.71 5.07 -0.51
C THR A 149 3.70 5.61 -1.54
N ASN A 150 3.42 6.92 -1.55
CA ASN A 150 2.63 7.56 -2.57
C ASN A 150 3.24 7.39 -3.97
N SER A 151 4.54 7.65 -4.11
CA SER A 151 5.26 7.44 -5.38
C SER A 151 5.19 5.99 -5.84
N TYR A 152 5.34 5.03 -4.91
CA TYR A 152 5.21 3.61 -5.18
C TYR A 152 3.81 3.26 -5.70
N SER A 153 2.76 3.81 -5.06
CA SER A 153 1.37 3.57 -5.47
C SER A 153 1.08 4.10 -6.88
N VAL A 154 1.63 5.25 -7.23
CA VAL A 154 1.51 5.84 -8.57
C VAL A 154 2.24 5.00 -9.61
N LEU A 155 3.50 4.65 -9.35
CA LEU A 155 4.38 4.00 -10.32
C LEU A 155 4.00 2.54 -10.57
N PHE A 156 3.59 1.81 -9.54
CA PHE A 156 3.43 0.36 -9.62
C PHE A 156 1.99 -0.13 -9.46
N PHE A 157 1.12 0.67 -8.84
CA PHE A 157 -0.30 0.36 -8.70
C PHE A 157 -1.21 1.21 -9.59
N GLY A 158 -0.65 2.17 -10.34
CA GLY A 158 -1.44 3.04 -11.20
C GLY A 158 -2.44 3.91 -10.43
N ALA A 159 -2.06 4.39 -9.24
CA ALA A 159 -2.81 5.41 -8.53
C ALA A 159 -2.71 6.76 -9.25
N ASP A 160 -3.72 7.59 -9.12
CA ASP A 160 -3.76 8.90 -9.76
C ASP A 160 -2.94 9.92 -8.96
N ARG A 161 -1.82 10.38 -9.54
CA ARG A 161 -0.88 11.30 -8.90
C ARG A 161 -1.54 12.63 -8.52
N ASP A 162 -2.33 13.19 -9.44
CA ASP A 162 -2.95 14.50 -9.23
C ASP A 162 -4.01 14.41 -8.12
N ARG A 163 -4.78 13.32 -8.10
CA ARG A 163 -5.78 13.08 -7.07
C ARG A 163 -5.14 12.90 -5.69
N ILE A 164 -4.07 12.08 -5.58
CA ILE A 164 -3.31 11.93 -4.33
C ILE A 164 -2.78 13.30 -3.87
N THR A 165 -2.11 14.04 -4.75
CA THR A 165 -1.54 15.34 -4.42
C THR A 165 -2.61 16.34 -3.95
N ASN A 166 -3.77 16.35 -4.59
CA ASN A 166 -4.87 17.25 -4.23
C ASN A 166 -5.51 16.86 -2.88
N GLN A 167 -5.68 15.58 -2.60
CA GLN A 167 -6.28 15.10 -1.35
C GLN A 167 -5.37 15.29 -0.13
N GLN A 168 -4.06 15.26 -0.34
CA GLN A 168 -3.06 15.37 0.72
C GLN A 168 -2.33 16.74 0.68
N GLN A 169 -2.93 17.73 0.03
CA GLN A 169 -2.34 19.06 -0.10
C GLN A 169 -2.06 19.70 1.26
N GLY A 170 -0.84 20.22 1.42
CA GLY A 170 -0.39 20.89 2.65
C GLY A 170 0.20 19.94 3.69
N VAL A 171 0.22 18.63 3.47
CA VAL A 171 0.88 17.65 4.36
C VAL A 171 2.23 17.27 3.76
N ALA A 172 3.30 17.88 4.27
CA ALA A 172 4.64 17.78 3.68
C ALA A 172 5.17 16.34 3.59
N GLU A 173 4.84 15.47 4.55
CA GLU A 173 5.31 14.08 4.59
C GLU A 173 4.79 13.24 3.41
N TYR A 174 3.65 13.61 2.82
CA TYR A 174 3.04 12.94 1.67
C TYR A 174 3.45 13.53 0.32
N ALA A 175 4.19 14.64 0.31
CA ALA A 175 4.53 15.35 -0.91
C ALA A 175 5.50 14.57 -1.80
N MET A 176 5.00 14.10 -2.94
CA MET A 176 5.80 13.39 -3.95
C MET A 176 6.67 14.35 -4.76
N ASP A 177 7.85 13.87 -5.13
CA ASP A 177 8.77 14.53 -6.05
C ASP A 177 9.63 13.50 -6.81
N ALA A 178 10.52 13.98 -7.67
CA ALA A 178 11.41 13.11 -8.43
C ALA A 178 12.32 12.25 -7.54
N HIS A 179 12.64 12.71 -6.33
CA HIS A 179 13.44 11.93 -5.39
C HIS A 179 12.63 10.79 -4.77
N SER A 180 11.40 11.04 -4.33
CA SER A 180 10.52 9.96 -3.83
C SER A 180 10.22 8.91 -4.92
N ASP A 181 10.09 9.32 -6.20
CA ASP A 181 9.93 8.40 -7.32
C ASP A 181 11.17 7.50 -7.52
N GLN A 182 12.37 8.06 -7.41
CA GLN A 182 13.62 7.30 -7.49
C GLN A 182 13.75 6.30 -6.33
N LEU A 183 13.39 6.72 -5.11
CA LEU A 183 13.42 5.84 -3.94
C LEU A 183 12.39 4.70 -4.06
N ALA A 184 11.18 5.00 -4.51
CA ALA A 184 10.15 4.00 -4.75
C ALA A 184 10.59 2.96 -5.80
N THR A 185 11.23 3.42 -6.89
CA THR A 185 11.81 2.53 -7.91
C THR A 185 12.93 1.66 -7.33
N ALA A 186 13.83 2.25 -6.55
CA ALA A 186 14.91 1.50 -5.91
C ALA A 186 14.38 0.41 -4.96
N ILE A 187 13.34 0.70 -4.19
CA ILE A 187 12.67 -0.28 -3.31
C ILE A 187 12.03 -1.40 -4.12
N HIS A 188 11.32 -1.06 -5.19
CA HIS A 188 10.72 -2.06 -6.08
C HIS A 188 11.77 -2.99 -6.70
N ASP A 189 12.96 -2.47 -7.00
CA ASP A 189 14.12 -3.23 -7.48
C ASP A 189 14.87 -3.99 -6.36
N GLY A 190 14.38 -3.94 -5.11
CA GLY A 190 14.92 -4.67 -3.96
C GLY A 190 16.05 -3.95 -3.21
N ASN A 191 16.27 -2.67 -3.46
CA ASN A 191 17.23 -1.86 -2.71
C ASN A 191 16.53 -1.14 -1.57
N CYS A 192 16.77 -1.59 -0.34
CA CYS A 192 16.13 -1.07 0.87
C CYS A 192 17.06 -0.19 1.76
N GLY A 193 18.33 0.01 1.35
CA GLY A 193 19.33 0.79 2.10
C GLY A 193 20.15 0.00 3.11
#